data_9b6259ddda726a5690c33e8fc54006ac
#
_entry.id   9b6259ddda726a5690c33e8fc54006ac
#
_cell.length_a   1.000
_cell.length_b   1.000
_cell.length_c   1.000
_cell.angle_alpha   90.00
_cell.angle_beta   90.00
_cell.angle_gamma   90.00
#
_symmetry.space_group_name_H-M   'P 1'
#
loop_
_entity.id
_entity.type
_entity.pdbx_description
1 polymer ?
#
loop_
_entity_poly.entity_id
_entity_poly.type
_entity_poly.pdbx_seq_one_letter_code
_entity_poly.pdbx_strand_id
1 'polypeptide(L)'
;MISKEKKTAIINEYARTPGDTGSPEVQVAVLTARIQELTEHLKVNQKDHHSRRGLLKMVGQRRGLLGYLKKTDIERYRALIEKLGLRK
;
A
#
# COMPACT_ATOMS: atom_id res chain seq x y z
N MET A 1 6.10 2.90 12.02
CA MET A 1 6.64 3.40 10.80
C MET A 1 5.88 4.60 10.28
N ILE A 2 4.73 4.46 9.64
CA ILE A 2 3.98 5.69 9.31
C ILE A 2 3.27 6.19 10.56
N SER A 3 3.16 7.52 10.67
CA SER A 3 2.47 8.12 11.81
C SER A 3 0.99 7.78 11.77
N LYS A 4 0.34 7.83 12.93
CA LYS A 4 -1.09 7.59 13.03
C LYS A 4 -1.89 8.59 12.19
N GLU A 5 -1.45 9.84 12.19
CA GLU A 5 -2.09 10.91 11.43
C GLU A 5 -1.98 10.69 9.93
N LYS A 6 -0.80 10.29 9.46
CA LYS A 6 -0.58 9.97 8.05
C LYS A 6 -1.41 8.78 7.61
N LYS A 7 -1.47 7.74 8.45
CA LYS A 7 -2.28 6.55 8.18
C LYS A 7 -3.75 6.91 8.07
N THR A 8 -4.26 7.71 9.00
CA THR A 8 -5.65 8.17 9.00
C THR A 8 -5.96 8.96 7.73
N ALA A 9 -5.07 9.85 7.34
CA ALA A 9 -5.25 10.64 6.12
C ALA A 9 -5.33 9.74 4.88
N ILE A 10 -4.47 8.73 4.79
CA ILE A 10 -4.47 7.77 3.69
C ILE A 10 -5.78 6.98 3.68
N ILE A 11 -6.22 6.48 4.82
CA ILE A 11 -7.47 5.73 4.94
C ILE A 11 -8.63 6.58 4.44
N ASN A 12 -8.73 7.85 4.88
CA ASN A 12 -9.82 8.74 4.47
C ASN A 12 -9.77 9.04 2.98
N GLU A 13 -8.58 9.19 2.40
CA GLU A 13 -8.42 9.49 0.98
C GLU A 13 -8.88 8.34 0.08
N TYR A 14 -8.63 7.11 0.50
CA TYR A 14 -8.92 5.91 -0.31
C TYR A 14 -10.15 5.15 0.12
N ALA A 15 -10.79 5.55 1.22
CA ALA A 15 -12.00 4.88 1.70
C ALA A 15 -13.12 4.99 0.66
N ARG A 16 -13.85 3.91 0.46
CA ARG A 16 -15.00 3.87 -0.46
C ARG A 16 -16.24 4.51 0.17
N THR A 17 -16.33 4.40 1.49
CA THR A 17 -17.43 4.99 2.27
C THR A 17 -16.85 5.51 3.58
N PRO A 18 -17.56 6.45 4.27
CA PRO A 18 -17.11 6.88 5.59
C PRO A 18 -16.94 5.69 6.53
N GLY A 19 -15.82 5.65 7.22
CA GLY A 19 -15.50 4.57 8.15
C GLY A 19 -14.88 3.33 7.53
N ASP A 20 -14.68 3.31 6.21
CA ASP A 20 -14.01 2.19 5.53
C ASP A 20 -12.53 2.17 5.91
N THR A 21 -12.10 1.09 6.55
CA THR A 21 -10.70 0.89 6.91
C THR A 21 -10.14 -0.42 6.36
N GLY A 22 -10.97 -1.22 5.69
CA GLY A 22 -10.60 -2.56 5.26
C GLY A 22 -10.76 -2.90 3.80
N SER A 23 -11.18 -1.95 2.95
CA SER A 23 -11.30 -2.25 1.52
C SER A 23 -9.93 -2.51 0.90
N PRO A 24 -9.86 -3.25 -0.23
CA PRO A 24 -8.58 -3.45 -0.91
C PRO A 24 -7.88 -2.14 -1.26
N GLU A 25 -8.63 -1.10 -1.63
CA GLU A 25 -8.07 0.21 -1.95
C GLU A 25 -7.34 0.81 -0.75
N VAL A 26 -7.97 0.80 0.41
CA VAL A 26 -7.37 1.32 1.64
C VAL A 26 -6.14 0.51 2.02
N GLN A 27 -6.23 -0.81 1.98
CA GLN A 27 -5.12 -1.68 2.34
C GLN A 27 -3.91 -1.47 1.43
N VAL A 28 -4.14 -1.38 0.12
CA VAL A 28 -3.07 -1.15 -0.86
C VAL A 28 -2.44 0.22 -0.65
N ALA A 29 -3.24 1.24 -0.37
CA ALA A 29 -2.73 2.59 -0.14
C ALA A 29 -1.84 2.65 1.10
N VAL A 30 -2.26 2.03 2.20
CA VAL A 30 -1.47 1.98 3.44
C VAL A 30 -0.18 1.19 3.22
N LEU A 31 -0.25 0.04 2.53
CA LEU A 31 0.94 -0.75 2.21
C LEU A 31 1.91 0.04 1.34
N THR A 32 1.41 0.79 0.37
CA THR A 32 2.25 1.61 -0.49
C THR A 32 3.03 2.65 0.31
N ALA A 33 2.37 3.32 1.27
CA ALA A 33 3.04 4.29 2.14
C ALA A 33 4.12 3.63 2.99
N ARG A 34 3.82 2.47 3.56
CA ARG A 34 4.80 1.72 4.37
C ARG A 34 5.99 1.24 3.54
N ILE A 35 5.72 0.77 2.31
CA ILE A 35 6.76 0.34 1.39
C ILE A 35 7.69 1.50 1.06
N GLN A 36 7.14 2.69 0.80
CA GLN A 36 7.94 3.88 0.51
C GLN A 36 8.84 4.25 1.67
N GLU A 37 8.30 4.26 2.89
CA GLU A 37 9.08 4.60 4.08
C GLU A 37 10.20 3.59 4.33
N LEU A 38 9.90 2.31 4.18
CA LEU A 38 10.88 1.26 4.40
C LEU A 38 11.95 1.26 3.31
N THR A 39 11.57 1.57 2.07
CA THR A 39 12.51 1.71 0.97
C THR A 39 13.51 2.84 1.25
N GLU A 40 13.03 3.98 1.74
CA GLU A 40 13.90 5.09 2.12
C GLU A 40 14.82 4.71 3.29
N HIS A 41 14.27 3.99 4.29
CA HIS A 41 15.07 3.50 5.41
C HIS A 41 16.22 2.61 4.93
N LEU A 42 15.96 1.72 3.97
CA LEU A 42 16.96 0.76 3.48
C LEU A 42 18.02 1.41 2.60
N LYS A 43 17.76 2.58 2.04
CA LYS A 43 18.79 3.34 1.31
C LYS A 43 19.93 3.76 2.24
N VAL A 44 19.60 4.06 3.49
CA VAL A 44 20.56 4.49 4.51
C VAL A 44 21.09 3.29 5.31
N ASN A 45 20.23 2.32 5.57
CA ASN A 45 20.53 1.14 6.39
C ASN A 45 20.56 -0.13 5.55
N GLN A 46 21.50 -0.21 4.63
CA GLN A 46 21.57 -1.29 3.64
C GLN A 46 21.74 -2.68 4.23
N LYS A 47 22.29 -2.78 5.44
CA LYS A 47 22.52 -4.08 6.09
C LYS A 47 21.37 -4.51 7.00
N ASP A 48 20.29 -3.76 7.03
CA ASP A 48 19.11 -4.13 7.83
C ASP A 48 18.30 -5.20 7.10
N HIS A 49 18.72 -6.45 7.28
CA HIS A 49 18.10 -7.59 6.60
C HIS A 49 16.69 -7.89 7.10
N HIS A 50 16.42 -7.58 8.37
CA HIS A 50 15.10 -7.76 8.95
C HIS A 50 14.07 -6.86 8.28
N SER A 51 14.40 -5.58 8.11
CA SER A 51 13.53 -4.63 7.42
C SER A 51 13.35 -4.98 5.94
N ARG A 52 14.41 -5.49 5.30
CA ARG A 52 14.33 -5.92 3.90
C ARG A 52 13.35 -7.07 3.73
N ARG A 53 13.36 -8.02 4.67
CA ARG A 53 12.40 -9.13 4.65
C ARG A 53 10.97 -8.61 4.82
N GLY A 54 10.76 -7.67 5.74
CA GLY A 54 9.46 -7.03 5.95
C GLY A 54 8.98 -6.31 4.70
N LEU A 55 9.89 -5.62 4.00
CA LEU A 55 9.56 -4.95 2.74
C LEU A 55 9.07 -5.93 1.69
N LEU A 56 9.77 -7.06 1.51
CA LEU A 56 9.37 -8.08 0.54
C LEU A 56 8.01 -8.67 0.86
N LYS A 57 7.70 -8.87 2.15
CA LYS A 57 6.38 -9.33 2.57
C LYS A 57 5.28 -8.34 2.18
N MET A 58 5.51 -7.05 2.42
CA MET A 58 4.52 -6.02 2.11
C MET A 58 4.31 -5.88 0.60
N VAL A 59 5.38 -5.99 -0.19
CA VAL A 59 5.28 -5.98 -1.65
C VAL A 59 4.44 -7.15 -2.13
N GLY A 60 4.65 -8.34 -1.56
CA GLY A 60 3.87 -9.53 -1.88
C GLY A 60 2.40 -9.37 -1.54
N GLN A 61 2.09 -8.83 -0.35
CA GLN A 61 0.72 -8.57 0.07
C GLN A 61 0.02 -7.59 -0.86
N ARG A 62 0.71 -6.50 -1.23
CA ARG A 62 0.15 -5.50 -2.14
C ARG A 62 -0.16 -6.12 -3.50
N ARG A 63 0.76 -6.93 -4.02
CA ARG A 63 0.57 -7.62 -5.30
C ARG A 63 -0.64 -8.54 -5.25
N GLY A 64 -0.82 -9.27 -4.15
CA GLY A 64 -1.97 -10.15 -3.97
C GLY A 64 -3.29 -9.39 -3.95
N LEU A 65 -3.34 -8.28 -3.22
CA LEU A 65 -4.54 -7.44 -3.15
C LEU A 65 -4.87 -6.82 -4.51
N LEU A 66 -3.85 -6.33 -5.23
CA LEU A 66 -4.05 -5.77 -6.57
C LEU A 66 -4.50 -6.84 -7.56
N GLY A 67 -3.96 -8.04 -7.46
CA GLY A 67 -4.38 -9.16 -8.31
C GLY A 67 -5.83 -9.54 -8.07
N TYR A 68 -6.24 -9.59 -6.81
CA TYR A 68 -7.63 -9.84 -6.45
C TYR A 68 -8.56 -8.78 -7.03
N LEU A 69 -8.20 -7.51 -6.86
CA LEU A 69 -9.00 -6.39 -7.33
C LEU A 69 -9.11 -6.39 -8.86
N LYS A 70 -8.00 -6.67 -9.55
CA LYS A 70 -7.98 -6.76 -11.02
C LYS A 70 -8.92 -7.85 -11.52
N LYS A 71 -9.00 -8.96 -10.80
CA LYS A 71 -9.84 -10.09 -11.17
C LYS A 71 -11.32 -9.82 -10.89
N THR A 72 -11.63 -9.12 -9.79
CA THR A 72 -13.01 -8.94 -9.34
C THR A 72 -13.65 -7.64 -9.84
N ASP A 73 -12.85 -6.58 -10.03
CA ASP A 73 -13.37 -5.28 -10.47
C ASP A 73 -12.25 -4.49 -11.16
N ILE A 74 -12.14 -4.66 -12.47
CA ILE A 74 -11.05 -4.08 -13.26
C ILE A 74 -11.06 -2.54 -13.22
N GLU A 75 -12.24 -1.93 -13.15
CA GLU A 75 -12.34 -0.46 -13.12
C GLU A 75 -11.78 0.10 -11.83
N ARG A 76 -12.07 -0.54 -10.69
CA ARG A 76 -11.51 -0.14 -9.40
C ARG A 76 -9.99 -0.32 -9.40
N TYR A 77 -9.52 -1.41 -10.00
CA TYR A 77 -8.09 -1.68 -10.13
C TYR A 77 -7.37 -0.57 -10.91
N ARG A 78 -7.92 -0.20 -12.07
CA ARG A 78 -7.33 0.84 -12.91
C ARG A 78 -7.32 2.20 -12.21
N ALA A 79 -8.42 2.57 -11.56
CA ALA A 79 -8.51 3.83 -10.83
C ALA A 79 -7.49 3.89 -9.69
N LEU A 80 -7.32 2.79 -8.97
CA LEU A 80 -6.38 2.74 -7.87
C LEU A 80 -4.93 2.85 -8.33
N ILE A 81 -4.56 2.12 -9.37
CA ILE A 81 -3.21 2.17 -9.93
C ILE A 81 -2.88 3.58 -10.40
N GLU A 82 -3.80 4.21 -11.09
CA GLU A 82 -3.61 5.58 -11.58
C GLU A 82 -3.43 6.55 -10.42
N LYS A 83 -4.28 6.44 -9.40
CA LYS A 83 -4.24 7.32 -8.22
C LYS A 83 -2.94 7.16 -7.44
N LEU A 84 -2.41 5.94 -7.35
CA LEU A 84 -1.17 5.66 -6.63
C LEU A 84 0.08 5.84 -7.49
N GLY A 85 -0.07 6.01 -8.80
CA GLY A 85 1.07 6.12 -9.69
C GLY A 85 1.81 4.83 -9.90
N LEU A 86 1.15 3.69 -9.74
CA LEU A 86 1.74 2.38 -9.93
C LEU A 86 1.58 1.92 -11.37
N ARG A 87 2.46 1.03 -11.81
CA ARG A 87 2.36 0.45 -13.15
C ARG A 87 1.46 -0.80 -13.19
N LYS A 88 1.31 -1.43 -12.06
CA LYS A 88 0.54 -2.69 -11.95
C LYS A 88 -0.17 -2.73 -10.63
#